data_4cc61e33179462c690e22eea4dbe8c52
#
_entry.id   4cc61e33179462c690e22eea4dbe8c52
#
_cell.length_a   1.000
_cell.length_b   1.000
_cell.length_c   1.000
_cell.angle_alpha   90.00
_cell.angle_beta   90.00
_cell.angle_gamma   90.00
#
_symmetry.space_group_name_H-M   'P 1'
#
loop_
_entity.id
_entity.type
_entity.pdbx_description
1 polymer ?
#
loop_
_entity_poly.entity_id
_entity_poly.type
_entity_poly.pdbx_seq_one_letter_code
_entity_poly.pdbx_strand_id
1 'polypeptide(L)'
;MPHLLKAAICAISFCVLAAPAAATGEDQVVNLYTARHYQTDEALYADFTRQTGIKINRIEGGEDPLFERIKNEGANSPADVFITVDIGRLWRAEQAGIFSPVKSKTLESRIPAAYRDPGGRWFGFSARSRVIAYNKDAVKPADIRNYEDLAEPRWKGKICVRSSSHPYMLSLTASMVSHLGEAKAAQWVKGMKDNLARDPRGGDTDQIKAVAAGECDLALANTYYLVRLLRSAKAEDRKIMEKIGVIWPNQDNRGAHMNISGGGMLKHAPHKPAAVKFLEYLASDAAQAYFADGNNEWPVVATVKVRNPELQSLGKFKADQLHVSELGRNQPTALRISDRAGYK
;
A
#
# COMPACT_ATOMS: atom_id res chain seq x y z
N MET A 1 61.55 48.67 50.53
CA MET A 1 60.81 47.41 50.62
C MET A 1 59.43 47.66 50.10
N PRO A 2 59.08 47.26 48.89
CA PRO A 2 57.71 47.41 48.36
C PRO A 2 56.97 46.10 48.42
N HIS A 3 55.72 46.14 48.85
CA HIS A 3 54.75 45.06 48.93
C HIS A 3 54.15 44.79 47.55
N LEU A 4 54.27 43.54 47.07
CA LEU A 4 53.62 43.00 45.88
C LEU A 4 52.20 42.56 46.23
N LEU A 5 51.22 43.27 45.67
CA LEU A 5 49.77 42.87 45.71
C LEU A 5 49.51 41.92 44.57
N LYS A 6 49.18 40.65 44.84
CA LYS A 6 48.74 39.64 43.80
C LYS A 6 47.22 39.82 43.64
N ALA A 7 46.79 40.25 42.44
CA ALA A 7 45.42 40.27 42.05
C ALA A 7 45.07 38.86 41.46
N ALA A 8 44.10 38.21 42.08
CA ALA A 8 43.49 36.97 41.59
C ALA A 8 42.34 37.29 40.62
N ILE A 9 42.47 36.89 39.38
CA ILE A 9 41.43 37.01 38.36
C ILE A 9 40.56 35.76 38.47
N CYS A 10 39.31 35.88 38.97
CA CYS A 10 38.29 34.84 38.87
C CYS A 10 37.68 34.86 37.49
N ALA A 11 37.96 33.83 36.69
CA ALA A 11 37.29 33.57 35.42
C ALA A 11 35.90 32.95 35.70
N ILE A 12 34.85 33.72 35.51
CA ILE A 12 33.46 33.22 35.55
C ILE A 12 33.16 32.56 34.22
N SER A 13 33.14 31.20 34.18
CA SER A 13 32.67 30.41 33.03
C SER A 13 31.16 30.51 32.94
N PHE A 14 30.67 31.23 31.96
CA PHE A 14 29.25 31.23 31.59
C PHE A 14 28.90 29.92 30.84
N CYS A 15 28.34 28.95 31.53
CA CYS A 15 27.66 27.83 30.89
C CYS A 15 26.36 28.33 30.27
N VAL A 16 26.38 28.52 28.96
CA VAL A 16 25.14 28.72 28.17
C VAL A 16 24.42 27.37 28.08
N LEU A 17 23.41 27.21 28.95
CA LEU A 17 22.43 26.15 28.81
C LEU A 17 21.62 26.43 27.52
N ALA A 18 21.88 25.69 26.44
CA ALA A 18 21.04 25.69 25.26
C ALA A 18 19.67 25.11 25.69
N ALA A 19 18.68 25.94 25.87
CA ALA A 19 17.30 25.51 26.03
C ALA A 19 16.87 24.80 24.73
N PRO A 20 16.17 23.64 24.80
CA PRO A 20 15.59 23.05 23.61
C PRO A 20 14.63 24.06 22.97
N ALA A 21 14.81 24.32 21.68
CA ALA A 21 13.89 25.17 20.94
C ALA A 21 12.48 24.58 21.08
N ALA A 22 11.59 25.28 21.76
CA ALA A 22 10.17 24.93 21.78
C ALA A 22 9.67 24.99 20.34
N ALA A 23 9.09 23.87 19.85
CA ALA A 23 8.44 23.83 18.55
C ALA A 23 7.41 24.97 18.49
N THR A 24 7.48 25.79 17.45
CA THR A 24 6.51 26.85 17.22
C THR A 24 5.12 26.21 16.99
N GLY A 25 4.03 26.89 17.34
CA GLY A 25 2.68 26.31 17.22
C GLY A 25 2.32 25.78 15.83
N GLU A 26 3.03 26.24 14.79
CA GLU A 26 2.92 25.77 13.41
C GLU A 26 3.42 24.34 13.19
N ASP A 27 4.39 23.86 13.98
CA ASP A 27 4.93 22.49 13.84
C ASP A 27 4.12 21.42 14.61
N GLN A 28 2.97 21.80 15.19
CA GLN A 28 2.16 20.90 16.02
C GLN A 28 0.93 20.33 15.30
N VAL A 29 0.86 20.43 13.98
CA VAL A 29 -0.23 19.91 13.18
C VAL A 29 0.28 19.28 11.88
N VAL A 30 -0.41 18.23 11.43
CA VAL A 30 -0.30 17.64 10.08
C VAL A 30 -1.67 17.66 9.44
N ASN A 31 -1.78 18.32 8.30
CA ASN A 31 -2.97 18.27 7.45
C ASN A 31 -2.84 17.10 6.47
N LEU A 32 -3.56 16.03 6.73
CA LEU A 32 -3.51 14.78 6.00
C LEU A 32 -4.67 14.69 5.00
N TYR A 33 -4.35 14.57 3.71
CA TYR A 33 -5.30 14.15 2.69
C TYR A 33 -5.11 12.65 2.44
N THR A 34 -6.17 11.86 2.66
CA THR A 34 -6.06 10.41 2.60
C THR A 34 -7.22 9.75 1.87
N ALA A 35 -6.89 8.85 0.96
CA ALA A 35 -7.82 7.93 0.35
C ALA A 35 -7.97 6.61 1.14
N ARG A 36 -7.25 6.48 2.25
CA ARG A 36 -7.44 5.39 3.20
C ARG A 36 -8.66 5.72 4.06
N HIS A 37 -9.63 4.81 4.09
CA HIS A 37 -10.90 4.96 4.81
C HIS A 37 -11.15 3.78 5.75
N TYR A 38 -10.07 3.32 6.40
CA TYR A 38 -10.17 2.27 7.41
C TYR A 38 -10.47 2.90 8.78
N GLN A 39 -11.58 2.52 9.40
CA GLN A 39 -11.91 2.96 10.77
C GLN A 39 -10.78 2.63 11.76
N THR A 40 -10.03 1.59 11.47
CA THR A 40 -8.87 1.17 12.24
C THR A 40 -7.74 2.21 12.20
N ASP A 41 -7.60 3.04 11.17
CA ASP A 41 -6.55 4.08 11.10
C ASP A 41 -6.70 5.16 12.18
N GLU A 42 -7.85 5.28 12.84
CA GLU A 42 -8.05 6.21 13.97
C GLU A 42 -7.06 5.95 15.12
N ALA A 43 -6.87 4.69 15.49
CA ALA A 43 -5.94 4.34 16.55
C ALA A 43 -4.48 4.60 16.14
N LEU A 44 -4.13 4.44 14.87
CA LEU A 44 -2.82 4.80 14.31
C LEU A 44 -2.56 6.31 14.47
N TYR A 45 -3.52 7.13 14.11
CA TYR A 45 -3.40 8.60 14.20
C TYR A 45 -3.37 9.09 15.66
N ALA A 46 -4.20 8.49 16.51
CA ALA A 46 -4.21 8.78 17.95
C ALA A 46 -2.86 8.42 18.59
N ASP A 47 -2.24 7.29 18.20
CA ASP A 47 -0.93 6.89 18.70
C ASP A 47 0.17 7.86 18.27
N PHE A 48 0.18 8.32 17.02
CA PHE A 48 1.09 9.35 16.56
C PHE A 48 0.97 10.64 17.39
N THR A 49 -0.27 11.13 17.59
CA THR A 49 -0.51 12.35 18.38
C THR A 49 -0.06 12.18 19.83
N ARG A 50 -0.32 11.01 20.43
CA ARG A 50 0.11 10.69 21.80
C ARG A 50 1.64 10.68 21.94
N GLN A 51 2.36 10.16 20.96
CA GLN A 51 3.82 10.06 20.99
C GLN A 51 4.52 11.39 20.71
N THR A 52 3.94 12.23 19.88
CA THR A 52 4.62 13.42 19.33
C THR A 52 4.03 14.75 19.80
N GLY A 53 2.80 14.76 20.31
CA GLY A 53 2.02 15.98 20.57
C GLY A 53 1.47 16.63 19.30
N ILE A 54 1.79 16.14 18.11
CA ILE A 54 1.36 16.67 16.82
C ILE A 54 -0.06 16.19 16.52
N LYS A 55 -0.97 17.10 16.25
CA LYS A 55 -2.35 16.80 15.86
C LYS A 55 -2.45 16.45 14.37
N ILE A 56 -3.37 15.58 14.02
CA ILE A 56 -3.67 15.28 12.62
C ILE A 56 -5.05 15.87 12.29
N ASN A 57 -5.07 16.81 11.34
CA ASN A 57 -6.29 17.26 10.67
C ASN A 57 -6.44 16.45 9.40
N ARG A 58 -7.56 15.74 9.27
CA ARG A 58 -7.75 14.77 8.20
C ARG A 58 -8.87 15.16 7.26
N ILE A 59 -8.62 15.05 5.96
CA ILE A 59 -9.63 15.05 4.92
C ILE A 59 -9.56 13.70 4.22
N GLU A 60 -10.66 12.95 4.33
CA GLU A 60 -10.87 11.68 3.66
C GLU A 60 -11.71 11.87 2.41
N GLY A 61 -11.36 11.12 1.36
CA GLY A 61 -12.11 11.15 0.11
C GLY A 61 -11.63 10.11 -0.87
N GLY A 62 -12.29 10.06 -2.02
CA GLY A 62 -11.83 9.26 -3.14
C GLY A 62 -10.46 9.75 -3.64
N GLU A 63 -9.66 8.84 -4.18
CA GLU A 63 -8.30 9.15 -4.63
C GLU A 63 -8.27 10.22 -5.71
N ASP A 64 -9.09 10.08 -6.75
CA ASP A 64 -9.13 11.05 -7.85
C ASP A 64 -9.66 12.43 -7.43
N PRO A 65 -10.74 12.56 -6.65
CA PRO A 65 -11.17 13.83 -6.08
C PRO A 65 -10.10 14.52 -5.24
N LEU A 66 -9.39 13.79 -4.36
CA LEU A 66 -8.33 14.37 -3.54
C LEU A 66 -7.13 14.81 -4.38
N PHE A 67 -6.73 14.01 -5.37
CA PHE A 67 -5.66 14.36 -6.29
C PHE A 67 -5.96 15.65 -7.09
N GLU A 68 -7.17 15.75 -7.69
CA GLU A 68 -7.58 16.95 -8.40
C GLU A 68 -7.72 18.16 -7.46
N ARG A 69 -8.17 17.95 -6.24
CA ARG A 69 -8.22 18.99 -5.22
C ARG A 69 -6.83 19.55 -4.92
N ILE A 70 -5.83 18.70 -4.67
CA ILE A 70 -4.45 19.13 -4.40
C ILE A 70 -3.91 19.95 -5.60
N LYS A 71 -4.16 19.50 -6.82
CA LYS A 71 -3.75 20.23 -8.03
C LYS A 71 -4.39 21.62 -8.14
N ASN A 72 -5.70 21.70 -7.87
CA ASN A 72 -6.46 22.94 -7.98
C ASN A 72 -6.09 23.91 -6.85
N GLU A 73 -5.83 23.45 -5.64
CA GLU A 73 -5.36 24.27 -4.54
C GLU A 73 -3.93 24.79 -4.80
N GLY A 74 -3.10 24.01 -5.49
CA GLY A 74 -1.74 24.39 -5.89
C GLY A 74 -0.88 24.84 -4.72
N ALA A 75 -0.31 26.07 -4.80
CA ALA A 75 0.51 26.64 -3.74
C ALA A 75 -0.28 27.05 -2.48
N ASN A 76 -1.59 27.16 -2.58
CA ASN A 76 -2.48 27.50 -1.46
C ASN A 76 -3.05 26.25 -0.76
N SER A 77 -2.62 25.06 -1.15
CA SER A 77 -3.08 23.84 -0.48
C SER A 77 -2.66 23.83 0.99
N PRO A 78 -3.60 23.62 1.92
CA PRO A 78 -3.28 23.45 3.33
C PRO A 78 -2.70 22.08 3.63
N ALA A 79 -2.72 21.13 2.68
CA ALA A 79 -2.34 19.74 2.90
C ALA A 79 -0.81 19.57 3.00
N ASP A 80 -0.38 18.79 3.99
CA ASP A 80 1.02 18.45 4.22
C ASP A 80 1.40 17.11 3.60
N VAL A 81 0.52 16.12 3.74
CA VAL A 81 0.76 14.74 3.32
C VAL A 81 -0.44 14.23 2.52
N PHE A 82 -0.14 13.53 1.43
CA PHE A 82 -1.12 12.77 0.66
C PHE A 82 -0.83 11.28 0.75
N ILE A 83 -1.84 10.49 1.18
CA ILE A 83 -1.76 9.02 1.27
C ILE A 83 -2.83 8.39 0.38
N THR A 84 -2.43 7.37 -0.38
CA THR A 84 -3.30 6.60 -1.26
C THR A 84 -3.05 5.10 -1.14
N VAL A 85 -3.93 4.27 -1.72
CA VAL A 85 -3.96 2.82 -1.51
C VAL A 85 -3.40 1.99 -2.67
N ASP A 86 -2.86 2.61 -3.70
CA ASP A 86 -2.31 1.93 -4.88
C ASP A 86 -1.12 2.69 -5.45
N ILE A 87 -0.08 1.95 -5.85
CA ILE A 87 1.13 2.55 -6.43
C ILE A 87 0.86 3.35 -7.71
N GLY A 88 -0.10 2.94 -8.53
CA GLY A 88 -0.44 3.68 -9.74
C GLY A 88 -0.90 5.10 -9.44
N ARG A 89 -1.56 5.31 -8.32
CA ARG A 89 -1.97 6.64 -7.83
C ARG A 89 -0.78 7.45 -7.34
N LEU A 90 0.13 6.83 -6.58
CA LEU A 90 1.38 7.48 -6.16
C LEU A 90 2.23 7.88 -7.35
N TRP A 91 2.38 6.99 -8.33
CA TRP A 91 3.12 7.26 -9.55
C TRP A 91 2.50 8.42 -10.36
N ARG A 92 1.17 8.45 -10.52
CA ARG A 92 0.45 9.56 -11.16
C ARG A 92 0.69 10.88 -10.42
N ALA A 93 0.63 10.85 -9.09
CA ALA A 93 0.90 12.01 -8.25
C ALA A 93 2.35 12.50 -8.38
N GLU A 94 3.30 11.57 -8.45
CA GLU A 94 4.71 11.86 -8.73
C GLU A 94 4.89 12.52 -10.09
N GLN A 95 4.29 11.96 -11.18
CA GLN A 95 4.38 12.51 -12.52
C GLN A 95 3.76 13.91 -12.63
N ALA A 96 2.74 14.20 -11.84
CA ALA A 96 2.14 15.52 -11.72
C ALA A 96 2.96 16.51 -10.89
N GLY A 97 4.09 16.08 -10.28
CA GLY A 97 4.99 16.94 -9.51
C GLY A 97 4.39 17.49 -8.23
N ILE A 98 3.40 16.79 -7.63
CA ILE A 98 2.74 17.25 -6.39
C ILE A 98 3.52 16.91 -5.14
N PHE A 99 4.48 15.98 -5.18
CA PHE A 99 5.31 15.61 -4.04
C PHE A 99 6.62 16.39 -3.97
N SER A 100 7.09 16.62 -2.75
CA SER A 100 8.42 17.14 -2.42
C SER A 100 9.32 16.00 -1.95
N PRO A 101 10.60 15.97 -2.35
CA PRO A 101 11.54 14.99 -1.81
C PRO A 101 11.72 15.11 -0.31
N VAL A 102 11.71 13.98 0.38
CA VAL A 102 12.05 13.86 1.80
C VAL A 102 13.35 13.07 1.93
N LYS A 103 14.36 13.69 2.51
CA LYS A 103 15.62 13.03 2.87
C LYS A 103 15.53 12.59 4.33
N SER A 104 15.36 11.29 4.56
CA SER A 104 15.25 10.72 5.91
C SER A 104 15.99 9.38 5.95
N LYS A 105 17.02 9.31 6.78
CA LYS A 105 17.74 8.06 7.05
C LYS A 105 16.82 6.98 7.63
N THR A 106 15.82 7.37 8.40
CA THR A 106 14.81 6.46 8.96
C THR A 106 14.00 5.81 7.84
N LEU A 107 13.42 6.61 6.93
CA LEU A 107 12.61 6.09 5.82
C LEU A 107 13.46 5.24 4.87
N GLU A 108 14.67 5.70 4.54
CA GLU A 108 15.57 5.01 3.62
C GLU A 108 16.06 3.66 4.15
N SER A 109 16.33 3.55 5.45
CA SER A 109 16.79 2.32 6.09
C SER A 109 15.69 1.32 6.38
N ARG A 110 14.48 1.79 6.65
CA ARG A 110 13.37 0.94 7.07
C ARG A 110 12.50 0.46 5.91
N ILE A 111 12.30 1.28 4.89
CA ILE A 111 11.45 0.92 3.74
C ILE A 111 12.32 0.36 2.62
N PRO A 112 12.07 -0.89 2.16
CA PRO A 112 12.82 -1.50 1.06
C PRO A 112 12.82 -0.62 -0.20
N ALA A 113 13.94 -0.62 -0.93
CA ALA A 113 14.07 0.18 -2.15
C ALA A 113 12.96 -0.09 -3.17
N ALA A 114 12.49 -1.33 -3.27
CA ALA A 114 11.40 -1.71 -4.17
C ALA A 114 10.06 -1.01 -3.85
N TYR A 115 9.89 -0.50 -2.62
CA TYR A 115 8.63 0.11 -2.12
C TYR A 115 8.74 1.61 -1.85
N ARG A 116 9.75 2.30 -2.37
CA ARG A 116 9.89 3.75 -2.24
C ARG A 116 10.44 4.38 -3.51
N ASP A 117 10.12 5.63 -3.74
CA ASP A 117 10.75 6.40 -4.81
C ASP A 117 12.25 6.61 -4.53
N PRO A 118 13.14 6.32 -5.48
CA PRO A 118 14.57 6.60 -5.33
C PRO A 118 14.89 8.08 -5.04
N GLY A 119 14.04 9.00 -5.50
CA GLY A 119 14.14 10.44 -5.24
C GLY A 119 13.52 10.89 -3.93
N GLY A 120 12.92 9.97 -3.14
CA GLY A 120 12.32 10.26 -1.84
C GLY A 120 11.00 11.03 -1.89
N ARG A 121 10.28 11.02 -3.02
CA ARG A 121 9.01 11.74 -3.18
C ARG A 121 7.82 11.00 -2.57
N TRP A 122 7.87 9.67 -2.53
CA TRP A 122 6.86 8.82 -1.89
C TRP A 122 7.46 7.57 -1.26
N PHE A 123 6.73 6.99 -0.31
CA PHE A 123 7.10 5.80 0.44
C PHE A 123 5.90 4.89 0.61
N GLY A 124 6.11 3.57 0.47
CA GLY A 124 5.13 2.55 0.81
C GLY A 124 5.17 2.26 2.31
N PHE A 125 3.99 2.17 2.92
CA PHE A 125 3.88 1.94 4.36
C PHE A 125 3.21 0.61 4.71
N SER A 126 2.40 0.06 3.82
CA SER A 126 1.85 -1.29 3.96
C SER A 126 1.78 -1.96 2.58
N ALA A 127 1.82 -3.29 2.58
CA ALA A 127 1.81 -4.08 1.36
C ALA A 127 0.65 -5.08 1.34
N ARG A 128 0.19 -5.39 0.13
CA ARG A 128 -0.77 -6.47 -0.14
C ARG A 128 -0.32 -7.27 -1.34
N SER A 129 -0.67 -8.53 -1.35
CA SER A 129 -0.51 -9.38 -2.52
C SER A 129 -1.86 -9.68 -3.15
N ARG A 130 -1.86 -9.90 -4.45
CA ARG A 130 -3.03 -10.39 -5.16
C ARG A 130 -2.88 -11.89 -5.37
N VAL A 131 -3.77 -12.66 -4.75
CA VAL A 131 -3.72 -14.12 -4.76
C VAL A 131 -4.86 -14.71 -5.58
N ILE A 132 -4.78 -16.00 -5.87
CA ILE A 132 -5.87 -16.76 -6.47
C ILE A 132 -6.65 -17.44 -5.34
N ALA A 133 -7.90 -17.02 -5.14
CA ALA A 133 -8.86 -17.71 -4.29
C ALA A 133 -9.53 -18.81 -5.12
N TYR A 134 -9.65 -20.02 -4.59
CA TYR A 134 -10.22 -21.14 -5.30
C TYR A 134 -11.24 -21.92 -4.46
N ASN A 135 -12.20 -22.56 -5.12
CA ASN A 135 -13.15 -23.47 -4.50
C ASN A 135 -12.46 -24.80 -4.20
N LYS A 136 -12.35 -25.19 -2.93
CA LYS A 136 -11.69 -26.42 -2.49
C LYS A 136 -12.34 -27.71 -3.02
N ASP A 137 -13.64 -27.66 -3.34
CA ASP A 137 -14.38 -28.79 -3.83
C ASP A 137 -14.24 -28.98 -5.36
N ALA A 138 -13.82 -27.90 -6.08
CA ALA A 138 -13.77 -27.88 -7.55
C ALA A 138 -12.35 -27.86 -8.12
N VAL A 139 -11.35 -27.36 -7.36
CA VAL A 139 -9.99 -27.12 -7.87
C VAL A 139 -8.95 -27.78 -6.98
N LYS A 140 -8.03 -28.50 -7.59
CA LYS A 140 -6.82 -28.98 -6.91
C LYS A 140 -5.75 -27.90 -6.98
N PRO A 141 -5.13 -27.50 -5.85
CA PRO A 141 -4.12 -26.44 -5.84
C PRO A 141 -2.95 -26.67 -6.80
N ALA A 142 -2.62 -27.94 -7.07
CA ALA A 142 -1.55 -28.31 -7.99
C ALA A 142 -1.86 -28.01 -9.48
N ASP A 143 -3.13 -27.76 -9.82
CA ASP A 143 -3.55 -27.51 -11.20
C ASP A 143 -3.27 -26.07 -11.65
N ILE A 144 -2.94 -25.15 -10.71
CA ILE A 144 -2.68 -23.76 -11.00
C ILE A 144 -1.51 -23.26 -10.12
N ARG A 145 -0.45 -22.78 -10.73
CA ARG A 145 0.77 -22.36 -10.06
C ARG A 145 1.12 -20.89 -10.30
N ASN A 146 0.73 -20.37 -11.47
CA ASN A 146 1.11 -19.04 -11.93
C ASN A 146 -0.11 -18.22 -12.31
N TYR A 147 0.04 -16.88 -12.35
CA TYR A 147 -1.02 -16.04 -12.94
C TYR A 147 -1.27 -16.39 -14.41
N GLU A 148 -0.23 -16.81 -15.12
CA GLU A 148 -0.29 -17.21 -16.53
C GLU A 148 -1.28 -18.34 -16.77
N ASP A 149 -1.40 -19.26 -15.82
CA ASP A 149 -2.27 -20.43 -15.92
C ASP A 149 -3.76 -20.06 -15.99
N LEU A 150 -4.14 -18.85 -15.48
CA LEU A 150 -5.51 -18.33 -15.60
C LEU A 150 -5.98 -18.12 -17.05
N ALA A 151 -5.05 -18.03 -18.00
CA ALA A 151 -5.37 -17.90 -19.43
C ALA A 151 -5.56 -19.25 -20.15
N GLU A 152 -5.35 -20.38 -19.46
CA GLU A 152 -5.49 -21.70 -20.05
C GLU A 152 -6.97 -22.05 -20.33
N PRO A 153 -7.31 -22.64 -21.49
CA PRO A 153 -8.70 -22.93 -21.88
C PRO A 153 -9.46 -23.85 -20.91
N ARG A 154 -8.77 -24.64 -20.10
CA ARG A 154 -9.41 -25.53 -19.09
C ARG A 154 -10.20 -24.75 -18.03
N TRP A 155 -9.94 -23.44 -17.87
CA TRP A 155 -10.64 -22.56 -16.94
C TRP A 155 -11.83 -21.82 -17.57
N LYS A 156 -12.24 -22.18 -18.78
CA LYS A 156 -13.36 -21.54 -19.48
C LYS A 156 -14.64 -21.56 -18.65
N GLY A 157 -15.23 -20.39 -18.41
CA GLY A 157 -16.44 -20.20 -17.60
C GLY A 157 -16.23 -20.40 -16.09
N LYS A 158 -14.96 -20.32 -15.59
CA LYS A 158 -14.64 -20.67 -14.21
C LYS A 158 -13.99 -19.54 -13.38
N ILE A 159 -13.75 -18.39 -13.99
CA ILE A 159 -13.02 -17.29 -13.34
C ILE A 159 -13.95 -16.12 -13.06
N CYS A 160 -13.92 -15.62 -11.83
CA CYS A 160 -14.55 -14.36 -11.44
C CYS A 160 -13.50 -13.30 -11.10
N VAL A 161 -13.68 -12.12 -11.66
CA VAL A 161 -12.81 -10.97 -11.44
C VAL A 161 -13.61 -9.68 -11.36
N ARG A 162 -12.98 -8.65 -10.80
CA ARG A 162 -13.51 -7.28 -10.85
C ARG A 162 -13.13 -6.60 -12.16
N SER A 163 -13.66 -5.38 -12.39
CA SER A 163 -13.37 -4.57 -13.57
C SER A 163 -11.88 -4.43 -13.85
N SER A 164 -11.50 -4.50 -15.13
CA SER A 164 -10.14 -4.28 -15.63
C SER A 164 -9.59 -2.88 -15.32
N SER A 165 -10.46 -1.87 -15.31
CA SER A 165 -10.12 -0.48 -15.02
C SER A 165 -9.86 -0.21 -13.53
N HIS A 166 -10.21 -1.17 -12.66
CA HIS A 166 -9.94 -1.02 -11.24
C HIS A 166 -8.43 -1.07 -10.95
N PRO A 167 -7.88 -0.18 -10.10
CA PRO A 167 -6.44 -0.09 -9.82
C PRO A 167 -5.75 -1.43 -9.54
N TYR A 168 -6.41 -2.35 -8.82
CA TYR A 168 -5.82 -3.65 -8.47
C TYR A 168 -5.66 -4.59 -9.67
N MET A 169 -6.57 -4.53 -10.64
CA MET A 169 -6.41 -5.29 -11.89
C MET A 169 -5.42 -4.62 -12.83
N LEU A 170 -5.45 -3.29 -12.92
CA LEU A 170 -4.45 -2.53 -13.67
C LEU A 170 -3.04 -2.81 -13.17
N SER A 171 -2.83 -2.82 -11.84
CA SER A 171 -1.51 -3.10 -11.25
C SER A 171 -1.05 -4.53 -11.52
N LEU A 172 -1.93 -5.54 -11.41
CA LEU A 172 -1.57 -6.91 -11.77
C LEU A 172 -1.24 -7.03 -13.26
N THR A 173 -2.08 -6.46 -14.13
CA THR A 173 -1.84 -6.46 -15.58
C THR A 173 -0.54 -5.73 -15.94
N ALA A 174 -0.25 -4.60 -15.27
CA ALA A 174 1.02 -3.88 -15.41
C ALA A 174 2.23 -4.72 -14.97
N SER A 175 2.11 -5.51 -13.91
CA SER A 175 3.12 -6.49 -13.51
C SER A 175 3.34 -7.54 -14.59
N MET A 176 2.27 -8.06 -15.20
CA MET A 176 2.38 -9.00 -16.33
C MET A 176 3.09 -8.35 -17.53
N VAL A 177 2.82 -7.07 -17.82
CA VAL A 177 3.55 -6.31 -18.87
C VAL A 177 5.04 -6.22 -18.54
N SER A 178 5.39 -5.92 -17.29
CA SER A 178 6.79 -5.81 -16.87
C SER A 178 7.56 -7.12 -17.01
N HIS A 179 6.94 -8.24 -16.67
CA HIS A 179 7.61 -9.55 -16.68
C HIS A 179 7.57 -10.28 -18.04
N LEU A 180 6.52 -10.10 -18.80
CA LEU A 180 6.27 -10.87 -20.03
C LEU A 180 6.43 -10.05 -21.32
N GLY A 181 6.44 -8.72 -21.20
CA GLY A 181 6.29 -7.81 -22.32
C GLY A 181 4.84 -7.66 -22.78
N GLU A 182 4.53 -6.55 -23.51
CA GLU A 182 3.16 -6.17 -23.90
C GLU A 182 2.43 -7.28 -24.67
N ALA A 183 3.11 -7.94 -25.62
CA ALA A 183 2.45 -8.94 -26.48
C ALA A 183 1.96 -10.16 -25.70
N LYS A 184 2.80 -10.73 -24.83
CA LYS A 184 2.40 -11.88 -24.01
C LYS A 184 1.41 -11.50 -22.92
N ALA A 185 1.53 -10.32 -22.34
CA ALA A 185 0.56 -9.81 -21.38
C ALA A 185 -0.81 -9.61 -22.04
N ALA A 186 -0.88 -9.13 -23.29
CA ALA A 186 -2.12 -9.02 -24.04
C ALA A 186 -2.77 -10.38 -24.31
N GLN A 187 -1.95 -11.41 -24.66
CA GLN A 187 -2.43 -12.78 -24.81
C GLN A 187 -3.00 -13.33 -23.49
N TRP A 188 -2.31 -13.09 -22.38
CA TRP A 188 -2.77 -13.48 -21.06
C TRP A 188 -4.10 -12.81 -20.71
N VAL A 189 -4.22 -11.49 -20.87
CA VAL A 189 -5.46 -10.74 -20.61
C VAL A 189 -6.62 -11.31 -21.43
N LYS A 190 -6.38 -11.57 -22.73
CA LYS A 190 -7.39 -12.16 -23.61
C LYS A 190 -7.82 -13.55 -23.14
N GLY A 191 -6.86 -14.45 -22.85
CA GLY A 191 -7.15 -15.80 -22.39
C GLY A 191 -7.90 -15.81 -21.05
N MET A 192 -7.47 -15.01 -20.08
CA MET A 192 -8.16 -14.86 -18.81
C MET A 192 -9.59 -14.32 -19.01
N LYS A 193 -9.78 -13.32 -19.87
CA LYS A 193 -11.11 -12.76 -20.20
C LYS A 193 -12.01 -13.81 -20.83
N ASP A 194 -11.49 -14.63 -21.76
CA ASP A 194 -12.26 -15.69 -22.43
C ASP A 194 -12.67 -16.82 -21.45
N ASN A 195 -12.02 -16.89 -20.27
CA ASN A 195 -12.28 -17.86 -19.21
C ASN A 195 -13.24 -17.32 -18.12
N LEU A 196 -13.73 -16.10 -18.24
CA LEU A 196 -14.63 -15.53 -17.23
C LEU A 196 -15.97 -16.29 -17.19
N ALA A 197 -16.45 -16.57 -15.99
CA ALA A 197 -17.76 -17.18 -15.74
C ALA A 197 -18.90 -16.19 -16.01
N ARG A 198 -18.62 -14.91 -15.87
CA ARG A 198 -19.57 -13.81 -16.05
C ARG A 198 -18.83 -12.50 -16.33
N ASP A 199 -19.57 -11.48 -16.73
CA ASP A 199 -19.02 -10.12 -16.83
C ASP A 199 -18.48 -9.66 -15.48
N PRO A 200 -17.35 -8.91 -15.49
CA PRO A 200 -16.75 -8.36 -14.28
C PRO A 200 -17.73 -7.47 -13.50
N ARG A 201 -17.86 -7.70 -12.21
CA ARG A 201 -18.73 -6.92 -11.33
C ARG A 201 -18.32 -7.02 -9.87
N GLY A 202 -18.64 -6.01 -9.08
CA GLY A 202 -18.38 -6.00 -7.64
C GLY A 202 -16.90 -5.88 -7.26
N GLY A 203 -16.63 -5.99 -5.97
CA GLY A 203 -15.30 -5.94 -5.39
C GLY A 203 -14.69 -7.33 -5.13
N ASP A 204 -13.49 -7.36 -4.55
CA ASP A 204 -12.80 -8.64 -4.27
C ASP A 204 -13.60 -9.54 -3.31
N THR A 205 -14.31 -8.95 -2.33
CA THR A 205 -15.21 -9.72 -1.44
C THR A 205 -16.31 -10.43 -2.23
N ASP A 206 -16.88 -9.77 -3.25
CA ASP A 206 -17.94 -10.36 -4.07
C ASP A 206 -17.40 -11.50 -4.93
N GLN A 207 -16.15 -11.40 -5.39
CA GLN A 207 -15.49 -12.49 -6.12
C GLN A 207 -15.28 -13.71 -5.20
N ILE A 208 -14.79 -13.50 -3.97
CA ILE A 208 -14.60 -14.59 -3.00
C ILE A 208 -15.95 -15.27 -2.68
N LYS A 209 -16.99 -14.48 -2.48
CA LYS A 209 -18.36 -14.99 -2.23
C LYS A 209 -18.90 -15.77 -3.43
N ALA A 210 -18.65 -15.32 -4.65
CA ALA A 210 -19.04 -16.02 -5.88
C ALA A 210 -18.36 -17.40 -6.01
N VAL A 211 -17.07 -17.49 -5.66
CA VAL A 211 -16.35 -18.78 -5.61
C VAL A 211 -16.96 -19.72 -4.57
N ALA A 212 -17.24 -19.24 -3.37
CA ALA A 212 -17.86 -20.05 -2.32
C ALA A 212 -19.29 -20.51 -2.67
N ALA A 213 -20.00 -19.73 -3.48
CA ALA A 213 -21.34 -20.08 -3.98
C ALA A 213 -21.32 -21.01 -5.21
N GLY A 214 -20.15 -21.28 -5.79
CA GLY A 214 -20.00 -22.11 -6.99
C GLY A 214 -20.38 -21.41 -8.31
N GLU A 215 -20.48 -20.06 -8.31
CA GLU A 215 -20.68 -19.27 -9.53
C GLU A 215 -19.42 -19.29 -10.41
N CYS A 216 -18.26 -19.43 -9.78
CA CYS A 216 -16.96 -19.63 -10.42
C CYS A 216 -16.05 -20.49 -9.53
N ASP A 217 -15.01 -21.09 -10.11
CA ASP A 217 -14.08 -21.94 -9.38
C ASP A 217 -12.87 -21.16 -8.83
N LEU A 218 -12.53 -20.07 -9.52
CA LEU A 218 -11.34 -19.24 -9.25
C LEU A 218 -11.71 -17.75 -9.19
N ALA A 219 -10.99 -17.02 -8.35
CA ALA A 219 -11.04 -15.55 -8.33
C ALA A 219 -9.69 -14.93 -8.01
N LEU A 220 -9.47 -13.71 -8.48
CA LEU A 220 -8.35 -12.86 -8.06
C LEU A 220 -8.80 -11.92 -6.95
N ALA A 221 -8.11 -11.96 -5.82
CA ALA A 221 -8.41 -11.09 -4.67
C ALA A 221 -7.15 -10.63 -3.95
N ASN A 222 -7.19 -9.44 -3.34
CA ASN A 222 -6.13 -9.01 -2.44
C ASN A 222 -6.24 -9.74 -1.10
N THR A 223 -5.11 -10.06 -0.52
CA THR A 223 -4.98 -10.87 0.71
C THR A 223 -5.83 -10.36 1.87
N TYR A 224 -5.88 -9.05 2.09
CA TYR A 224 -6.61 -8.48 3.23
C TYR A 224 -8.13 -8.67 3.17
N TYR A 225 -8.71 -8.93 1.98
CA TYR A 225 -10.14 -9.26 1.88
C TYR A 225 -10.45 -10.66 2.42
N LEU A 226 -9.56 -11.62 2.16
CA LEU A 226 -9.67 -12.97 2.71
C LEU A 226 -9.56 -12.93 4.24
N VAL A 227 -8.55 -12.23 4.75
CA VAL A 227 -8.35 -12.06 6.20
C VAL A 227 -9.52 -11.36 6.86
N ARG A 228 -10.11 -10.35 6.20
CA ARG A 228 -11.31 -9.66 6.70
C ARG A 228 -12.49 -10.61 6.86
N LEU A 229 -12.70 -11.54 5.92
CA LEU A 229 -13.75 -12.55 6.02
C LEU A 229 -13.45 -13.56 7.13
N LEU A 230 -12.19 -14.00 7.29
CA LEU A 230 -11.75 -14.89 8.38
C LEU A 230 -12.00 -14.25 9.76
N ARG A 231 -11.75 -12.96 9.90
CA ARG A 231 -11.92 -12.18 11.15
C ARG A 231 -13.32 -11.64 11.36
N SER A 232 -14.23 -11.87 10.41
CA SER A 232 -15.59 -11.33 10.51
C SER A 232 -16.32 -11.86 11.74
N ALA A 233 -17.03 -10.99 12.46
CA ALA A 233 -17.93 -11.38 13.54
C ALA A 233 -19.13 -12.19 13.02
N LYS A 234 -19.47 -12.06 11.72
CA LYS A 234 -20.58 -12.77 11.07
C LYS A 234 -20.18 -14.22 10.80
N ALA A 235 -20.93 -15.16 11.34
CA ALA A 235 -20.68 -16.59 11.11
C ALA A 235 -20.75 -16.98 9.62
N GLU A 236 -21.62 -16.31 8.85
CA GLU A 236 -21.78 -16.52 7.41
C GLU A 236 -20.49 -16.22 6.64
N ASP A 237 -19.78 -15.13 6.97
CA ASP A 237 -18.52 -14.79 6.31
C ASP A 237 -17.44 -15.84 6.61
N ARG A 238 -17.38 -16.38 7.84
CA ARG A 238 -16.44 -17.45 8.18
C ARG A 238 -16.75 -18.76 7.45
N LYS A 239 -18.04 -19.12 7.32
CA LYS A 239 -18.47 -20.29 6.54
C LYS A 239 -18.07 -20.20 5.07
N ILE A 240 -18.06 -19.01 4.48
CA ILE A 240 -17.55 -18.78 3.13
C ILE A 240 -16.09 -19.24 3.05
N MET A 241 -15.27 -18.86 4.03
CA MET A 241 -13.84 -19.20 4.05
C MET A 241 -13.54 -20.68 4.27
N GLU A 242 -14.46 -21.46 4.81
CA GLU A 242 -14.33 -22.94 4.89
C GLU A 242 -14.21 -23.57 3.49
N LYS A 243 -14.90 -23.01 2.49
CA LYS A 243 -14.88 -23.48 1.08
C LYS A 243 -13.73 -22.90 0.26
N ILE A 244 -13.06 -21.85 0.75
CA ILE A 244 -12.06 -21.11 -0.01
C ILE A 244 -10.65 -21.57 0.37
N GLY A 245 -9.89 -21.94 -0.65
CA GLY A 245 -8.45 -22.08 -0.56
C GLY A 245 -7.72 -20.89 -1.19
N VAL A 246 -6.45 -20.74 -0.87
CA VAL A 246 -5.59 -19.65 -1.37
C VAL A 246 -4.37 -20.25 -2.05
N ILE A 247 -4.11 -19.82 -3.28
CA ILE A 247 -2.88 -20.14 -4.02
C ILE A 247 -2.06 -18.87 -4.11
N TRP A 248 -0.79 -18.98 -3.72
CA TRP A 248 0.23 -17.98 -3.96
C TRP A 248 0.84 -18.22 -5.34
N PRO A 249 0.59 -17.34 -6.35
CA PRO A 249 1.08 -17.60 -7.70
C PRO A 249 2.59 -17.40 -7.80
N ASN A 250 3.19 -18.02 -8.81
CA ASN A 250 4.58 -17.79 -9.25
C ASN A 250 5.66 -18.10 -8.20
N GLN A 251 5.40 -19.04 -7.27
CA GLN A 251 6.33 -19.32 -6.17
C GLN A 251 7.64 -19.97 -6.64
N ASP A 252 7.60 -20.72 -7.74
CA ASP A 252 8.77 -21.36 -8.35
C ASP A 252 9.59 -20.42 -9.25
N ASN A 253 9.09 -19.19 -9.47
CA ASN A 253 9.78 -18.19 -10.31
C ASN A 253 9.83 -16.81 -9.66
N ARG A 254 9.14 -15.76 -10.15
CA ARG A 254 9.27 -14.38 -9.69
C ARG A 254 8.62 -14.05 -8.34
N GLY A 255 7.69 -14.88 -7.89
CA GLY A 255 6.91 -14.61 -6.68
C GLY A 255 5.55 -13.95 -6.96
N ALA A 256 4.73 -13.84 -5.92
CA ALA A 256 3.41 -13.26 -6.00
C ALA A 256 3.45 -11.74 -6.14
N HIS A 257 2.58 -11.18 -6.99
CA HIS A 257 2.43 -9.74 -7.20
C HIS A 257 2.21 -8.99 -5.90
N MET A 258 2.98 -7.91 -5.72
CA MET A 258 2.89 -7.01 -4.57
C MET A 258 2.43 -5.63 -4.99
N ASN A 259 1.64 -4.99 -4.15
CA ASN A 259 1.25 -3.59 -4.26
C ASN A 259 1.28 -2.94 -2.89
N ILE A 260 1.28 -1.61 -2.83
CA ILE A 260 1.44 -0.85 -1.59
C ILE A 260 0.30 0.15 -1.36
N SER A 261 0.07 0.47 -0.10
CA SER A 261 -0.43 1.77 0.32
C SER A 261 0.74 2.64 0.69
N GLY A 262 0.72 3.89 0.29
CA GLY A 262 1.84 4.78 0.55
C GLY A 262 1.44 6.24 0.41
N GLY A 263 2.42 7.11 0.61
CA GLY A 263 2.21 8.55 0.54
C GLY A 263 3.53 9.32 0.51
N GLY A 264 3.39 10.62 0.42
CA GLY A 264 4.51 11.54 0.41
C GLY A 264 4.13 12.93 0.93
N MET A 265 5.15 13.71 1.24
CA MET A 265 4.99 15.10 1.60
C MET A 265 4.64 15.91 0.35
N LEU A 266 3.65 16.77 0.45
CA LEU A 266 3.25 17.62 -0.67
C LEU A 266 4.26 18.75 -0.89
N LYS A 267 4.36 19.20 -2.15
CA LYS A 267 5.33 20.22 -2.59
C LYS A 267 5.20 21.52 -1.80
N HIS A 268 3.98 21.91 -1.51
CA HIS A 268 3.64 23.16 -0.85
C HIS A 268 3.21 22.96 0.63
N ALA A 269 3.55 21.79 1.23
CA ALA A 269 3.25 21.49 2.61
C ALA A 269 3.62 22.65 3.55
N PRO A 270 2.67 23.22 4.29
CA PRO A 270 2.96 24.31 5.24
C PRO A 270 3.74 23.82 6.48
N HIS A 271 3.52 22.56 6.92
CA HIS A 271 4.11 22.02 8.17
C HIS A 271 5.12 20.90 7.87
N LYS A 272 6.14 21.20 7.05
CA LYS A 272 7.12 20.20 6.57
C LYS A 272 7.78 19.39 7.68
N PRO A 273 8.25 19.96 8.80
CA PRO A 273 8.85 19.17 9.88
C PRO A 273 7.87 18.15 10.48
N ALA A 274 6.62 18.53 10.70
CA ALA A 274 5.57 17.65 11.20
C ALA A 274 5.21 16.56 10.18
N ALA A 275 5.14 16.91 8.89
CA ALA A 275 4.92 15.96 7.81
C ALA A 275 6.01 14.88 7.76
N VAL A 276 7.29 15.24 7.87
CA VAL A 276 8.40 14.29 7.91
C VAL A 276 8.29 13.37 9.12
N LYS A 277 8.02 13.90 10.30
CA LYS A 277 7.81 13.09 11.51
C LYS A 277 6.67 12.11 11.37
N PHE A 278 5.58 12.52 10.71
CA PHE A 278 4.46 11.64 10.44
C PHE A 278 4.82 10.50 9.48
N LEU A 279 5.51 10.80 8.38
CA LEU A 279 5.99 9.77 7.46
C LEU A 279 6.97 8.79 8.14
N GLU A 280 7.89 9.29 8.96
CA GLU A 280 8.79 8.44 9.76
C GLU A 280 8.05 7.57 10.77
N TYR A 281 7.02 8.11 11.42
CA TYR A 281 6.16 7.35 12.31
C TYR A 281 5.46 6.20 11.58
N LEU A 282 4.96 6.42 10.36
CA LEU A 282 4.33 5.36 9.56
C LEU A 282 5.29 4.20 9.23
N ALA A 283 6.59 4.45 9.25
CA ALA A 283 7.62 3.41 9.13
C ALA A 283 8.07 2.83 10.49
N SER A 284 7.54 3.28 11.63
CA SER A 284 7.88 2.76 12.96
C SER A 284 7.33 1.35 13.19
N ASP A 285 7.90 0.62 14.14
CA ASP A 285 7.43 -0.73 14.49
C ASP A 285 5.96 -0.72 14.96
N ALA A 286 5.55 0.32 15.69
CA ALA A 286 4.19 0.47 16.16
C ALA A 286 3.20 0.63 15.00
N ALA A 287 3.47 1.54 14.06
CA ALA A 287 2.62 1.76 12.90
C ALA A 287 2.59 0.53 11.98
N GLN A 288 3.73 -0.12 11.79
CA GLN A 288 3.84 -1.29 10.93
C GLN A 288 3.13 -2.52 11.51
N ALA A 289 3.21 -2.73 12.82
CA ALA A 289 2.41 -3.74 13.52
C ALA A 289 0.91 -3.44 13.39
N TYR A 290 0.55 -2.16 13.47
CA TYR A 290 -0.82 -1.71 13.32
C TYR A 290 -1.40 -2.03 11.93
N PHE A 291 -0.66 -1.80 10.85
CA PHE A 291 -1.09 -2.17 9.49
C PHE A 291 -1.35 -3.67 9.37
N ALA A 292 -0.54 -4.51 10.03
CA ALA A 292 -0.74 -5.95 10.02
C ALA A 292 -1.95 -6.39 10.87
N ASP A 293 -2.04 -5.89 12.09
CA ASP A 293 -2.99 -6.38 13.07
C ASP A 293 -4.37 -5.70 12.92
N GLY A 294 -4.40 -4.41 12.55
CA GLY A 294 -5.62 -3.63 12.34
C GLY A 294 -6.19 -3.75 10.93
N ASN A 295 -5.34 -3.60 9.92
CA ASN A 295 -5.78 -3.50 8.52
C ASN A 295 -5.61 -4.79 7.72
N ASN A 296 -5.01 -5.83 8.30
CA ASN A 296 -4.73 -7.11 7.64
C ASN A 296 -3.79 -6.96 6.42
N GLU A 297 -2.95 -5.94 6.41
CA GLU A 297 -1.95 -5.69 5.36
C GLU A 297 -0.57 -6.13 5.86
N TRP A 298 0.31 -6.54 4.96
CA TRP A 298 1.67 -6.90 5.32
C TRP A 298 2.48 -5.65 5.66
N PRO A 299 3.28 -5.66 6.75
CA PRO A 299 4.23 -4.58 7.01
C PRO A 299 5.29 -4.56 5.91
N VAL A 300 5.74 -3.38 5.51
CA VAL A 300 6.86 -3.23 4.57
C VAL A 300 8.22 -3.31 5.27
N VAL A 301 8.24 -3.06 6.58
CA VAL A 301 9.44 -3.16 7.41
C VAL A 301 9.64 -4.62 7.83
N ALA A 302 10.67 -5.26 7.28
CA ALA A 302 10.90 -6.70 7.40
C ALA A 302 11.14 -7.19 8.84
N THR A 303 11.60 -6.33 9.75
CA THR A 303 11.87 -6.67 11.14
C THR A 303 10.61 -6.75 12.01
N VAL A 304 9.48 -6.24 11.52
CA VAL A 304 8.23 -6.22 12.29
C VAL A 304 7.53 -7.57 12.21
N LYS A 305 7.24 -8.13 13.37
CA LYS A 305 6.54 -9.41 13.48
C LYS A 305 5.03 -9.19 13.34
N VAL A 306 4.42 -9.86 12.39
CA VAL A 306 2.96 -9.96 12.26
C VAL A 306 2.42 -10.77 13.42
N ARG A 307 1.42 -10.25 14.15
CA ARG A 307 0.74 -10.95 15.25
C ARG A 307 -0.67 -11.40 14.87
N ASN A 308 -1.18 -10.96 13.73
CA ASN A 308 -2.49 -11.33 13.19
C ASN A 308 -2.48 -12.80 12.74
N PRO A 309 -3.16 -13.71 13.47
CA PRO A 309 -3.12 -15.14 13.16
C PRO A 309 -3.80 -15.48 11.83
N GLU A 310 -4.84 -14.77 11.46
CA GLU A 310 -5.54 -14.98 10.18
C GLU A 310 -4.68 -14.52 9.00
N LEU A 311 -3.90 -13.44 9.15
CA LEU A 311 -2.94 -13.03 8.14
C LEU A 311 -1.81 -14.06 8.02
N GLN A 312 -1.31 -14.58 9.14
CA GLN A 312 -0.30 -15.64 9.18
C GLN A 312 -0.82 -16.96 8.59
N SER A 313 -2.11 -17.27 8.76
CA SER A 313 -2.73 -18.51 8.24
C SER A 313 -2.71 -18.59 6.71
N LEU A 314 -2.52 -17.48 6.01
CA LEU A 314 -2.31 -17.48 4.56
C LEU A 314 -0.98 -18.12 4.15
N GLY A 315 -0.11 -18.43 5.11
CA GLY A 315 1.17 -19.12 4.90
C GLY A 315 2.32 -18.19 4.48
N LYS A 316 3.49 -18.80 4.33
CA LYS A 316 4.68 -18.11 3.80
C LYS A 316 4.64 -18.06 2.29
N PHE A 317 5.15 -17.00 1.72
CA PHE A 317 5.21 -16.83 0.27
C PHE A 317 6.45 -16.06 -0.15
N LYS A 318 6.84 -16.26 -1.42
CA LYS A 318 7.83 -15.46 -2.12
C LYS A 318 7.13 -14.27 -2.74
N ALA A 319 7.51 -13.07 -2.34
CA ALA A 319 7.04 -11.81 -2.92
C ALA A 319 7.83 -11.49 -4.20
N ASP A 320 7.14 -10.97 -5.20
CA ASP A 320 7.78 -10.38 -6.38
C ASP A 320 8.65 -9.19 -5.96
N GLN A 321 9.89 -9.15 -6.47
CA GLN A 321 10.87 -8.10 -6.17
C GLN A 321 10.85 -6.95 -7.19
N LEU A 322 9.86 -6.93 -8.09
CA LEU A 322 9.67 -5.85 -9.03
C LEU A 322 9.54 -4.52 -8.29
N HIS A 323 10.28 -3.49 -8.72
CA HIS A 323 10.10 -2.15 -8.17
C HIS A 323 8.67 -1.68 -8.47
N VAL A 324 7.93 -1.30 -7.43
CA VAL A 324 6.48 -1.05 -7.58
C VAL A 324 6.16 0.11 -8.53
N SER A 325 7.07 1.04 -8.79
CA SER A 325 6.86 2.10 -9.79
C SER A 325 6.66 1.57 -11.22
N GLU A 326 7.16 0.35 -11.52
CA GLU A 326 6.91 -0.29 -12.81
C GLU A 326 5.42 -0.59 -13.03
N LEU A 327 4.70 -0.87 -11.94
CA LEU A 327 3.26 -1.05 -11.98
C LEU A 327 2.56 0.24 -12.43
N GLY A 328 2.97 1.39 -11.85
CA GLY A 328 2.45 2.70 -12.25
C GLY A 328 2.79 3.04 -13.71
N ARG A 329 4.06 2.87 -14.09
CA ARG A 329 4.56 3.14 -15.45
C ARG A 329 3.82 2.37 -16.52
N ASN A 330 3.48 1.10 -16.26
CA ASN A 330 2.84 0.21 -17.22
C ASN A 330 1.29 0.26 -17.17
N GLN A 331 0.66 1.04 -16.27
CA GLN A 331 -0.81 1.14 -16.22
C GLN A 331 -1.46 1.60 -17.53
N PRO A 332 -0.93 2.59 -18.27
CA PRO A 332 -1.52 2.96 -19.56
C PRO A 332 -1.52 1.80 -20.58
N THR A 333 -0.44 1.01 -20.59
CA THR A 333 -0.37 -0.19 -21.43
C THR A 333 -1.34 -1.27 -20.95
N ALA A 334 -1.43 -1.49 -19.63
CA ALA A 334 -2.35 -2.44 -19.02
C ALA A 334 -3.82 -2.12 -19.36
N LEU A 335 -4.20 -0.85 -19.29
CA LEU A 335 -5.54 -0.40 -19.69
C LEU A 335 -5.79 -0.66 -21.17
N ARG A 336 -4.87 -0.24 -22.04
CA ARG A 336 -4.98 -0.40 -23.50
C ARG A 336 -5.13 -1.85 -23.94
N ILE A 337 -4.35 -2.78 -23.37
CA ILE A 337 -4.47 -4.21 -23.71
C ILE A 337 -5.76 -4.82 -23.18
N SER A 338 -6.25 -4.38 -22.02
CA SER A 338 -7.54 -4.82 -21.46
C SER A 338 -8.71 -4.36 -22.34
N ASP A 339 -8.70 -3.10 -22.76
CA ASP A 339 -9.73 -2.56 -23.67
C ASP A 339 -9.75 -3.30 -25.00
N ARG A 340 -8.59 -3.57 -25.61
CA ARG A 340 -8.48 -4.35 -26.85
C ARG A 340 -8.99 -5.78 -26.71
N ALA A 341 -8.82 -6.40 -25.54
CA ALA A 341 -9.34 -7.73 -25.25
C ALA A 341 -10.85 -7.73 -24.94
N GLY A 342 -11.49 -6.57 -24.83
CA GLY A 342 -12.88 -6.45 -24.39
C GLY A 342 -13.09 -6.84 -22.93
N TYR A 343 -12.06 -6.75 -22.12
CA TYR A 343 -12.14 -6.93 -20.68
C TYR A 343 -12.50 -5.58 -20.04
N LYS A 344 -13.72 -5.45 -19.52
CA LYS A 344 -14.28 -4.22 -18.95
C LYS A 344 -14.18 -4.16 -17.45
#